data_2789a22f1fb5553ea869ba15821191a2
#
_entry.id   2789a22f1fb5553ea869ba15821191a2
#
_cell.length_a   1.000
_cell.length_b   1.000
_cell.length_c   1.000
_cell.angle_alpha   90.00
_cell.angle_beta   90.00
_cell.angle_gamma   90.00
#
_symmetry.space_group_name_H-M   'P 1'
#
loop_
_entity.id
_entity.type
_entity.pdbx_description
1 polymer ?
#
loop_
_entity_poly.entity_id
_entity_poly.type
_entity_poly.pdbx_seq_one_letter_code
_entity_poly.pdbx_strand_id
1 'polypeptide(L)'
;MTTVAEEPLDVAVVGAGPTGLLLAGDLAAAGLSVTVLERRPRTAANLTRAFAVHARTLELLDARGLADELVARGRRIDRISPFGGMALSLQRLNTRYPFVLITPQYETEKLLERRALSTGVDIRYDCQFVGLQQDSDSASVTLAVRTAAGALTTLHARHVVGADGVRSAVRDALGLPFPGHAVVRSMILADVRLTDPPAELLTVNGTDDAFAFLVPFGDGWYRAIGWRRERAGTPAPAPGDPVDLDELRAIARTALGTDHGMHGHRWISRLQSDERQVPQYRLGRVLLAGDAAHVHSPAGGLGMNTGLQDAANLSWKLAAVLHGRTPDPEGLLDSYHRERHPVGGLVLRVSGAIVRSAMATGPAPRTARRLGAALLPRLGPVQDRALGLVSGIGIAYPPPPGTRRPAGRRAPDLALAHGQRLYEALRTGGFVLVTPPGAATPPGTPLAHRHWRADGRTACVLVRPDGYVAWNAPRATDAELATAVAAWLLPDHARPDTDPKPA
;
A
#
# COMPACT_ATOMS: atom_id res chain seq x y z
N MET A 1 13.63 -41.79 -17.02
CA MET A 1 12.69 -40.67 -17.19
C MET A 1 13.44 -39.40 -16.78
N THR A 2 13.92 -38.67 -17.74
CA THR A 2 14.60 -37.39 -17.52
C THR A 2 13.52 -36.39 -17.12
N THR A 3 13.43 -36.03 -15.84
CA THR A 3 12.61 -34.92 -15.37
C THR A 3 13.18 -33.69 -16.06
N VAL A 4 12.44 -33.15 -17.02
CA VAL A 4 12.70 -31.80 -17.55
C VAL A 4 12.54 -30.89 -16.32
N ALA A 5 13.64 -30.28 -15.90
CA ALA A 5 13.60 -29.29 -14.83
C ALA A 5 12.69 -28.16 -15.33
N GLU A 6 11.53 -27.98 -14.71
CA GLU A 6 10.67 -26.81 -14.99
C GLU A 6 11.50 -25.55 -14.78
N GLU A 7 11.48 -24.65 -15.75
CA GLU A 7 12.14 -23.35 -15.60
C GLU A 7 11.57 -22.65 -14.36
N PRO A 8 12.45 -22.06 -13.52
CA PRO A 8 11.98 -21.37 -12.32
C PRO A 8 11.10 -20.18 -12.71
N LEU A 9 10.02 -19.96 -11.97
CA LEU A 9 9.19 -18.76 -12.09
C LEU A 9 10.05 -17.51 -11.88
N ASP A 10 9.69 -16.41 -12.51
CA ASP A 10 10.35 -15.14 -12.22
C ASP A 10 10.09 -14.70 -10.78
N VAL A 11 8.81 -14.73 -10.34
CA VAL A 11 8.46 -14.32 -8.97
C VAL A 11 7.35 -15.21 -8.38
N ALA A 12 7.59 -15.70 -7.17
CA ALA A 12 6.55 -16.25 -6.31
C ALA A 12 6.12 -15.21 -5.27
N VAL A 13 4.82 -14.95 -5.17
CA VAL A 13 4.24 -14.04 -4.16
C VAL A 13 3.48 -14.87 -3.14
N VAL A 14 3.77 -14.71 -1.85
CA VAL A 14 3.05 -15.39 -0.79
C VAL A 14 2.05 -14.44 -0.17
N GLY A 15 0.74 -14.73 -0.34
CA GLY A 15 -0.39 -13.95 0.13
C GLY A 15 -1.14 -13.19 -0.97
N ALA A 16 -2.44 -13.49 -1.12
CA ALA A 16 -3.38 -12.80 -2.04
C ALA A 16 -4.16 -11.68 -1.33
N GLY A 17 -3.50 -10.94 -0.42
CA GLY A 17 -4.01 -9.66 0.08
C GLY A 17 -3.79 -8.53 -0.93
N PRO A 18 -4.27 -7.28 -0.64
CA PRO A 18 -4.16 -6.16 -1.56
C PRO A 18 -2.73 -5.90 -2.05
N THR A 19 -1.74 -6.00 -1.15
CA THR A 19 -0.30 -5.82 -1.45
C THR A 19 0.20 -6.86 -2.44
N GLY A 20 -0.05 -8.15 -2.17
CA GLY A 20 0.39 -9.25 -3.03
C GLY A 20 -0.29 -9.22 -4.40
N LEU A 21 -1.59 -8.96 -4.45
CA LEU A 21 -2.36 -8.89 -5.70
C LEU A 21 -1.91 -7.71 -6.58
N LEU A 22 -1.65 -6.52 -5.99
CA LEU A 22 -1.15 -5.38 -6.75
C LEU A 22 0.23 -5.68 -7.32
N LEU A 23 1.14 -6.21 -6.48
CA LEU A 23 2.49 -6.58 -6.88
C LEU A 23 2.48 -7.61 -8.02
N ALA A 24 1.74 -8.71 -7.82
CA ALA A 24 1.66 -9.78 -8.81
C ALA A 24 1.09 -9.30 -10.15
N GLY A 25 -0.01 -8.54 -10.12
CA GLY A 25 -0.60 -7.97 -11.32
C GLY A 25 0.31 -6.98 -12.05
N ASP A 26 1.15 -6.21 -11.33
CA ASP A 26 2.13 -5.31 -11.94
C ASP A 26 3.27 -6.09 -12.61
N LEU A 27 3.79 -7.12 -11.95
CA LEU A 27 4.86 -7.97 -12.48
C LEU A 27 4.41 -8.75 -13.71
N ALA A 28 3.21 -9.33 -13.67
CA ALA A 28 2.65 -10.05 -14.83
C ALA A 28 2.34 -9.09 -15.98
N ALA A 29 1.83 -7.87 -15.69
CA ALA A 29 1.65 -6.84 -16.72
C ALA A 29 2.98 -6.39 -17.36
N ALA A 30 4.11 -6.55 -16.65
CA ALA A 30 5.45 -6.35 -17.20
C ALA A 30 5.99 -7.57 -17.97
N GLY A 31 5.20 -8.65 -18.12
CA GLY A 31 5.56 -9.84 -18.90
C GLY A 31 6.35 -10.91 -18.13
N LEU A 32 6.32 -10.87 -16.80
CA LEU A 32 6.98 -11.85 -15.94
C LEU A 32 6.05 -13.01 -15.58
N SER A 33 6.62 -14.20 -15.38
CA SER A 33 5.90 -15.37 -14.87
C SER A 33 5.71 -15.25 -13.35
N VAL A 34 4.44 -15.20 -12.90
CA VAL A 34 4.11 -14.93 -11.49
C VAL A 34 3.09 -15.94 -10.97
N THR A 35 3.41 -16.57 -9.83
CA THR A 35 2.45 -17.37 -9.07
C THR A 35 2.21 -16.74 -7.71
N VAL A 36 0.94 -16.63 -7.31
CA VAL A 36 0.52 -16.22 -5.97
C VAL A 36 0.07 -17.43 -5.17
N LEU A 37 0.62 -17.61 -3.98
CA LEU A 37 0.22 -18.66 -3.04
C LEU A 37 -0.69 -18.06 -1.96
N GLU A 38 -1.93 -18.51 -1.87
CA GLU A 38 -2.89 -18.06 -0.86
C GLU A 38 -3.42 -19.26 -0.06
N ARG A 39 -3.26 -19.23 1.26
CA ARG A 39 -3.69 -20.31 2.16
C ARG A 39 -5.21 -20.40 2.36
N ARG A 40 -5.94 -19.30 2.12
CA ARG A 40 -7.39 -19.27 2.24
C ARG A 40 -8.05 -19.85 1.00
N PRO A 41 -9.22 -20.49 1.13
CA PRO A 41 -10.02 -20.86 -0.01
C PRO A 41 -10.54 -19.59 -0.74
N ARG A 42 -10.74 -19.72 -2.03
CA ARG A 42 -11.21 -18.60 -2.89
C ARG A 42 -12.55 -18.03 -2.44
N THR A 43 -13.40 -18.87 -1.88
CA THR A 43 -14.75 -18.52 -1.43
C THR A 43 -14.79 -17.82 -0.08
N ALA A 44 -13.66 -17.79 0.66
CA ALA A 44 -13.61 -17.13 1.95
C ALA A 44 -13.69 -15.61 1.76
N ALA A 45 -14.84 -15.04 2.13
CA ALA A 45 -15.00 -13.61 2.20
C ALA A 45 -13.96 -13.01 3.16
N ASN A 46 -13.08 -12.16 2.65
CA ASN A 46 -12.13 -11.45 3.48
C ASN A 46 -12.83 -10.25 4.16
N LEU A 47 -13.56 -10.52 5.22
CA LEU A 47 -14.20 -9.49 6.03
C LEU A 47 -13.13 -8.78 6.88
N THR A 48 -12.28 -7.99 6.22
CA THR A 48 -11.05 -7.48 6.82
C THR A 48 -11.16 -6.07 7.33
N ARG A 49 -10.09 -5.65 7.98
CA ARG A 49 -9.94 -4.51 8.89
C ARG A 49 -9.92 -3.16 8.17
N ALA A 50 -9.37 -3.08 6.94
CA ALA A 50 -9.23 -1.82 6.24
C ALA A 50 -10.55 -1.42 5.54
N PHE A 51 -10.78 -0.12 5.52
CA PHE A 51 -11.99 0.48 4.95
C PHE A 51 -11.74 1.85 4.31
N ALA A 52 -10.48 2.34 4.34
CA ALA A 52 -10.13 3.66 3.83
C ALA A 52 -9.05 3.54 2.76
N VAL A 53 -9.29 4.14 1.61
CA VAL A 53 -8.31 4.28 0.53
C VAL A 53 -7.95 5.76 0.40
N HIS A 54 -6.67 6.05 0.62
CA HIS A 54 -6.15 7.41 0.62
C HIS A 54 -5.78 7.90 -0.78
N ALA A 55 -5.63 9.23 -0.91
CA ALA A 55 -5.36 9.90 -2.18
C ALA A 55 -4.17 9.30 -2.93
N ARG A 56 -3.03 9.02 -2.24
CA ARG A 56 -1.86 8.43 -2.90
C ARG A 56 -2.14 7.04 -3.47
N THR A 57 -2.89 6.24 -2.76
CA THR A 57 -3.29 4.91 -3.26
C THR A 57 -4.22 5.01 -4.46
N LEU A 58 -5.16 5.96 -4.46
CA LEU A 58 -6.00 6.21 -5.63
C LEU A 58 -5.19 6.67 -6.85
N GLU A 59 -4.14 7.47 -6.66
CA GLU A 59 -3.21 7.81 -7.73
C GLU A 59 -2.48 6.57 -8.29
N LEU A 60 -2.01 5.68 -7.41
CA LEU A 60 -1.37 4.43 -7.84
C LEU A 60 -2.35 3.54 -8.62
N LEU A 61 -3.62 3.51 -8.21
CA LEU A 61 -4.67 2.81 -8.93
C LEU A 61 -5.03 3.50 -10.26
N ASP A 62 -4.98 4.85 -10.34
CA ASP A 62 -5.17 5.60 -11.59
C ASP A 62 -4.06 5.29 -12.61
N ALA A 63 -2.82 5.21 -12.16
CA ALA A 63 -1.69 4.75 -12.99
C ALA A 63 -1.85 3.29 -13.49
N ARG A 64 -2.92 2.60 -13.13
CA ARG A 64 -3.29 1.24 -13.57
C ARG A 64 -4.69 1.19 -14.21
N GLY A 65 -5.35 2.35 -14.35
CA GLY A 65 -6.70 2.45 -14.89
C GLY A 65 -7.81 1.94 -13.97
N LEU A 66 -7.53 1.77 -12.66
CA LEU A 66 -8.43 1.10 -11.71
C LEU A 66 -9.15 2.07 -10.76
N ALA A 67 -8.69 3.32 -10.65
CA ALA A 67 -9.18 4.24 -9.62
C ALA A 67 -10.65 4.60 -9.77
N ASP A 68 -11.10 4.92 -10.98
CA ASP A 68 -12.46 5.39 -11.23
C ASP A 68 -13.49 4.32 -10.89
N GLU A 69 -13.20 3.05 -11.20
CA GLU A 69 -14.06 1.93 -10.84
C GLU A 69 -14.19 1.77 -9.32
N LEU A 70 -13.07 1.85 -8.59
CA LEU A 70 -13.11 1.74 -7.13
C LEU A 70 -13.84 2.92 -6.50
N VAL A 71 -13.60 4.13 -7.01
CA VAL A 71 -14.26 5.36 -6.53
C VAL A 71 -15.77 5.30 -6.73
N ALA A 72 -16.24 4.70 -7.81
CA ALA A 72 -17.68 4.53 -8.07
C ALA A 72 -18.39 3.58 -7.07
N ARG A 73 -17.62 2.71 -6.39
CA ARG A 73 -18.14 1.74 -5.41
C ARG A 73 -18.04 2.18 -3.96
N GLY A 74 -17.35 3.30 -3.68
CA GLY A 74 -17.13 3.78 -2.32
C GLY A 74 -17.78 5.12 -2.05
N ARG A 75 -17.64 5.59 -0.81
CA ARG A 75 -18.09 6.90 -0.38
C ARG A 75 -16.90 7.83 -0.16
N ARG A 76 -17.01 9.07 -0.66
CA ARG A 76 -15.96 10.08 -0.53
C ARG A 76 -16.14 10.87 0.75
N ILE A 77 -15.06 11.04 1.51
CA ILE A 77 -14.99 11.95 2.66
C ILE A 77 -13.94 13.02 2.33
N ASP A 78 -14.36 14.25 2.19
CA ASP A 78 -13.51 15.40 1.86
C ASP A 78 -13.04 16.17 3.11
N ARG A 79 -13.56 15.82 4.28
CA ARG A 79 -13.18 16.40 5.57
C ARG A 79 -12.96 15.32 6.60
N ILE A 80 -11.91 15.45 7.39
CA ILE A 80 -11.59 14.55 8.50
C ILE A 80 -11.59 15.38 9.77
N SER A 81 -12.37 14.98 10.77
CA SER A 81 -12.40 15.61 12.08
C SER A 81 -11.80 14.66 13.13
N PRO A 82 -10.46 14.62 13.29
CA PRO A 82 -9.88 13.85 14.36
C PRO A 82 -10.26 14.48 15.72
N PHE A 83 -10.87 13.69 16.60
CA PHE A 83 -11.16 14.07 18.00
C PHE A 83 -12.07 15.28 18.22
N GLY A 84 -13.20 15.37 17.53
CA GLY A 84 -14.29 16.28 17.85
C GLY A 84 -13.91 17.76 17.88
N GLY A 85 -13.92 18.44 16.75
CA GLY A 85 -13.78 19.89 16.68
C GLY A 85 -12.80 20.45 15.66
N MET A 86 -11.86 19.66 15.13
CA MET A 86 -10.94 20.10 14.09
C MET A 86 -11.29 19.45 12.76
N ALA A 87 -11.88 20.20 11.84
CA ALA A 87 -12.11 19.72 10.48
C ALA A 87 -10.89 20.03 9.61
N LEU A 88 -10.19 19.01 9.13
CA LEU A 88 -9.13 19.11 8.12
C LEU A 88 -9.75 18.90 6.74
N SER A 89 -9.70 19.92 5.88
CA SER A 89 -10.19 19.82 4.52
C SER A 89 -9.15 19.16 3.61
N LEU A 90 -9.49 18.02 3.02
CA LEU A 90 -8.66 17.31 2.06
C LEU A 90 -8.62 18.00 0.69
N GLN A 91 -9.52 18.95 0.42
CA GLN A 91 -9.55 19.76 -0.81
C GLN A 91 -8.26 20.58 -1.01
N ARG A 92 -7.45 20.73 0.04
CA ARG A 92 -6.11 21.36 -0.03
C ARG A 92 -5.05 20.48 -0.69
N LEU A 93 -5.31 19.17 -0.86
CA LEU A 93 -4.36 18.25 -1.47
C LEU A 93 -4.27 18.50 -2.97
N ASN A 94 -3.05 18.68 -3.48
CA ASN A 94 -2.81 18.79 -4.92
C ASN A 94 -2.85 17.42 -5.59
N THR A 95 -4.06 16.92 -5.84
CA THR A 95 -4.33 15.60 -6.45
C THR A 95 -5.70 15.60 -7.12
N ARG A 96 -5.93 14.68 -8.05
CA ARG A 96 -7.27 14.38 -8.60
C ARG A 96 -8.23 13.81 -7.54
N TYR A 97 -7.70 13.26 -6.42
CA TYR A 97 -8.43 12.56 -5.38
C TYR A 97 -8.32 13.26 -4.02
N PRO A 98 -8.84 14.52 -3.89
CA PRO A 98 -8.72 15.29 -2.65
C PRO A 98 -9.73 14.83 -1.59
N PHE A 99 -9.79 13.51 -1.33
CA PHE A 99 -10.70 12.86 -0.40
C PHE A 99 -10.11 11.54 0.10
N VAL A 100 -10.69 10.99 1.14
CA VAL A 100 -10.54 9.59 1.53
C VAL A 100 -11.74 8.83 0.97
N LEU A 101 -11.48 7.74 0.27
CA LEU A 101 -12.53 6.84 -0.18
C LEU A 101 -12.79 5.79 0.89
N ILE A 102 -14.03 5.74 1.37
CA ILE A 102 -14.51 4.70 2.27
C ILE A 102 -15.08 3.57 1.43
N THR A 103 -14.45 2.42 1.53
CA THR A 103 -14.86 1.19 0.84
C THR A 103 -14.31 0.00 1.62
N PRO A 104 -15.05 -1.12 1.74
CA PRO A 104 -14.50 -2.31 2.38
C PRO A 104 -13.29 -2.82 1.61
N GLN A 105 -12.30 -3.35 2.32
CA GLN A 105 -11.07 -3.88 1.72
C GLN A 105 -11.34 -4.95 0.65
N TYR A 106 -12.37 -5.78 0.83
CA TYR A 106 -12.70 -6.83 -0.13
C TYR A 106 -13.06 -6.28 -1.52
N GLU A 107 -13.57 -5.05 -1.64
CA GLU A 107 -13.81 -4.42 -2.95
C GLU A 107 -12.49 -4.06 -3.64
N THR A 108 -11.49 -3.62 -2.86
CA THR A 108 -10.13 -3.41 -3.39
C THR A 108 -9.48 -4.73 -3.78
N GLU A 109 -9.63 -5.78 -2.96
CA GLU A 109 -9.11 -7.12 -3.27
C GLU A 109 -9.74 -7.70 -4.55
N LYS A 110 -11.06 -7.65 -4.69
CA LYS A 110 -11.76 -8.10 -5.91
C LYS A 110 -11.28 -7.39 -7.18
N LEU A 111 -11.08 -6.07 -7.08
CA LEU A 111 -10.58 -5.27 -8.19
C LEU A 111 -9.16 -5.69 -8.59
N LEU A 112 -8.28 -5.87 -7.61
CA LEU A 112 -6.89 -6.25 -7.83
C LEU A 112 -6.76 -7.73 -8.27
N GLU A 113 -7.56 -8.65 -7.71
CA GLU A 113 -7.61 -10.05 -8.12
C GLU A 113 -8.02 -10.18 -9.60
N ARG A 114 -9.11 -9.49 -9.99
CA ARG A 114 -9.56 -9.49 -11.39
C ARG A 114 -8.47 -8.98 -12.33
N ARG A 115 -7.77 -7.90 -11.96
CA ARG A 115 -6.64 -7.39 -12.73
C ARG A 115 -5.50 -8.41 -12.79
N ALA A 116 -5.10 -9.00 -11.67
CA ALA A 116 -4.03 -9.99 -11.62
C ALA A 116 -4.33 -11.18 -12.54
N LEU A 117 -5.57 -11.71 -12.48
CA LEU A 117 -6.01 -12.79 -13.36
C LEU A 117 -5.99 -12.36 -14.85
N SER A 118 -6.44 -11.13 -15.17
CA SER A 118 -6.45 -10.62 -16.54
C SER A 118 -5.06 -10.37 -17.12
N THR A 119 -4.04 -10.24 -16.29
CA THR A 119 -2.63 -10.11 -16.69
C THR A 119 -1.89 -11.44 -16.72
N GLY A 120 -2.56 -12.56 -16.41
CA GLY A 120 -1.98 -13.91 -16.50
C GLY A 120 -1.32 -14.42 -15.21
N VAL A 121 -1.62 -13.83 -14.06
CA VAL A 121 -1.13 -14.33 -12.76
C VAL A 121 -1.78 -15.68 -12.44
N ASP A 122 -0.98 -16.68 -12.08
CA ASP A 122 -1.43 -17.95 -11.52
C ASP A 122 -1.70 -17.77 -10.01
N ILE A 123 -2.97 -17.72 -9.60
CA ILE A 123 -3.35 -17.59 -8.19
C ILE A 123 -3.78 -18.97 -7.67
N ARG A 124 -2.96 -19.55 -6.78
CA ARG A 124 -3.21 -20.84 -6.15
C ARG A 124 -3.80 -20.65 -4.76
N TYR A 125 -5.11 -20.83 -4.67
CA TYR A 125 -5.85 -20.85 -3.41
C TYR A 125 -5.70 -22.19 -2.70
N ASP A 126 -6.00 -22.24 -1.40
CA ASP A 126 -5.79 -23.43 -0.54
C ASP A 126 -4.35 -23.95 -0.60
N CYS A 127 -3.42 -23.07 -0.92
CA CYS A 127 -1.99 -23.36 -1.04
C CYS A 127 -1.21 -22.64 0.04
N GLN A 128 -0.68 -23.41 0.99
CA GLN A 128 0.06 -22.87 2.12
C GLN A 128 1.56 -22.93 1.88
N PHE A 129 2.21 -21.77 1.95
CA PHE A 129 3.66 -21.71 2.09
C PHE A 129 4.08 -22.35 3.43
N VAL A 130 5.07 -23.24 3.40
CA VAL A 130 5.56 -23.98 4.57
C VAL A 130 6.98 -23.58 4.92
N GLY A 131 7.82 -23.28 3.94
CA GLY A 131 9.21 -22.92 4.15
C GLY A 131 9.91 -22.57 2.84
N LEU A 132 11.11 -22.07 2.94
CA LEU A 132 11.98 -21.78 1.79
C LEU A 132 13.42 -22.18 2.07
N GLN A 133 14.15 -22.40 0.98
CA GLN A 133 15.60 -22.54 1.00
C GLN A 133 16.17 -21.62 -0.08
N GLN A 134 17.17 -20.85 0.31
CA GLN A 134 17.92 -19.95 -0.56
C GLN A 134 19.40 -20.23 -0.37
N ASP A 135 20.03 -20.81 -1.38
CA ASP A 135 21.47 -21.02 -1.39
C ASP A 135 22.17 -19.82 -2.02
N SER A 136 23.32 -19.43 -1.49
CA SER A 136 24.10 -18.27 -1.97
C SER A 136 24.41 -18.35 -3.46
N ASP A 137 24.69 -19.57 -3.95
CA ASP A 137 25.12 -19.84 -5.31
C ASP A 137 23.96 -20.19 -6.26
N SER A 138 22.73 -20.31 -5.72
CA SER A 138 21.54 -20.61 -6.52
C SER A 138 20.98 -19.37 -7.22
N ALA A 139 20.62 -19.53 -8.48
CA ALA A 139 19.90 -18.51 -9.24
C ALA A 139 18.42 -18.38 -8.83
N SER A 140 17.91 -19.26 -7.97
CA SER A 140 16.52 -19.33 -7.55
C SER A 140 16.36 -19.68 -6.06
N VAL A 141 15.17 -19.46 -5.54
CA VAL A 141 14.70 -19.85 -4.21
C VAL A 141 13.78 -21.05 -4.38
N THR A 142 13.97 -22.08 -3.55
CA THR A 142 13.07 -23.24 -3.48
C THR A 142 12.05 -23.02 -2.37
N LEU A 143 10.75 -23.07 -2.70
CA LEU A 143 9.66 -22.97 -1.76
C LEU A 143 9.04 -24.35 -1.50
N ALA A 144 8.79 -24.69 -0.25
CA ALA A 144 7.94 -25.81 0.15
C ALA A 144 6.50 -25.32 0.27
N VAL A 145 5.58 -25.96 -0.44
CA VAL A 145 4.17 -25.56 -0.52
C VAL A 145 3.29 -26.76 -0.20
N ARG A 146 2.32 -26.57 0.67
CA ARG A 146 1.26 -27.55 0.93
C ARG A 146 0.04 -27.21 0.08
N THR A 147 -0.35 -28.12 -0.78
CA THR A 147 -1.50 -27.96 -1.68
C THR A 147 -2.83 -28.16 -0.96
N ALA A 148 -3.95 -27.81 -1.61
CA ALA A 148 -5.31 -28.08 -1.15
C ALA A 148 -5.56 -29.56 -0.78
N ALA A 149 -4.92 -30.50 -1.48
CA ALA A 149 -4.99 -31.94 -1.19
C ALA A 149 -4.10 -32.37 0.01
N GLY A 150 -3.39 -31.43 0.66
CA GLY A 150 -2.49 -31.72 1.78
C GLY A 150 -1.10 -32.21 1.37
N ALA A 151 -0.84 -32.42 0.07
CA ALA A 151 0.45 -32.86 -0.43
C ALA A 151 1.50 -31.74 -0.33
N LEU A 152 2.73 -32.11 0.02
CA LEU A 152 3.89 -31.23 -0.04
C LEU A 152 4.51 -31.26 -1.44
N THR A 153 4.68 -30.09 -2.02
CA THR A 153 5.32 -29.88 -3.34
C THR A 153 6.37 -28.80 -3.24
N THR A 154 7.25 -28.73 -4.23
CA THR A 154 8.24 -27.68 -4.36
C THR A 154 7.88 -26.74 -5.51
N LEU A 155 8.21 -25.46 -5.34
CA LEU A 155 8.12 -24.42 -6.36
C LEU A 155 9.45 -23.69 -6.41
N HIS A 156 9.97 -23.43 -7.62
CA HIS A 156 11.21 -22.69 -7.81
C HIS A 156 10.92 -21.31 -8.39
N ALA A 157 11.50 -20.26 -7.81
CA ALA A 157 11.32 -18.87 -8.27
C ALA A 157 12.62 -18.10 -8.18
N ARG A 158 12.89 -17.23 -9.14
CA ARG A 158 14.07 -16.34 -9.12
C ARG A 158 14.03 -15.37 -7.94
N HIS A 159 12.82 -14.88 -7.58
CA HIS A 159 12.59 -14.07 -6.39
C HIS A 159 11.31 -14.49 -5.67
N VAL A 160 11.26 -14.23 -4.37
CA VAL A 160 10.08 -14.48 -3.53
C VAL A 160 9.68 -13.17 -2.83
N VAL A 161 8.38 -12.88 -2.82
CA VAL A 161 7.87 -11.74 -2.04
C VAL A 161 6.85 -12.22 -1.03
N GLY A 162 7.17 -12.06 0.27
CA GLY A 162 6.25 -12.28 1.38
C GLY A 162 5.32 -11.08 1.53
N ALA A 163 4.04 -11.28 1.22
CA ALA A 163 2.92 -10.35 1.42
C ALA A 163 1.80 -11.03 2.23
N ASP A 164 2.17 -11.97 3.11
CA ASP A 164 1.33 -12.92 3.83
C ASP A 164 0.86 -12.41 5.20
N GLY A 165 0.98 -11.11 5.42
CA GLY A 165 0.36 -10.41 6.52
C GLY A 165 1.11 -10.49 7.84
N VAL A 166 0.47 -10.05 8.92
CA VAL A 166 1.09 -9.89 10.25
C VAL A 166 1.72 -11.18 10.81
N ARG A 167 1.15 -12.34 10.47
CA ARG A 167 1.68 -13.67 10.84
C ARG A 167 2.43 -14.28 9.66
N SER A 168 3.39 -13.54 9.12
CA SER A 168 4.12 -13.92 7.92
C SER A 168 4.99 -15.15 8.16
N ALA A 169 4.66 -16.25 7.49
CA ALA A 169 5.47 -17.45 7.47
C ALA A 169 6.78 -17.24 6.67
N VAL A 170 6.77 -16.34 5.68
CA VAL A 170 7.99 -15.99 4.93
C VAL A 170 8.98 -15.27 5.83
N ARG A 171 8.54 -14.27 6.61
CA ARG A 171 9.40 -13.60 7.61
C ARG A 171 9.98 -14.59 8.61
N ASP A 172 9.13 -15.49 9.13
CA ASP A 172 9.55 -16.47 10.13
C ASP A 172 10.55 -17.48 9.54
N ALA A 173 10.37 -17.92 8.29
CA ALA A 173 11.30 -18.79 7.56
C ALA A 173 12.67 -18.11 7.31
N LEU A 174 12.71 -16.77 7.21
CA LEU A 174 13.96 -16.00 7.11
C LEU A 174 14.65 -15.80 8.48
N GLY A 175 14.04 -16.22 9.59
CA GLY A 175 14.54 -15.96 10.93
C GLY A 175 14.60 -14.48 11.32
N LEU A 176 13.85 -13.63 10.61
CA LEU A 176 13.87 -12.19 10.86
C LEU A 176 13.06 -11.84 12.11
N PRO A 177 13.64 -11.08 13.05
CA PRO A 177 12.91 -10.60 14.22
C PRO A 177 11.83 -9.60 13.80
N PHE A 178 10.75 -9.53 14.59
CA PHE A 178 9.68 -8.56 14.39
C PHE A 178 9.53 -7.66 15.63
N PRO A 179 10.51 -6.80 15.91
CA PRO A 179 10.53 -5.95 17.09
C PRO A 179 9.40 -4.94 17.10
N GLY A 180 8.93 -4.62 18.30
CA GLY A 180 7.86 -3.67 18.53
C GLY A 180 7.02 -4.05 19.74
N HIS A 181 5.88 -3.38 19.90
CA HIS A 181 5.01 -3.56 21.06
C HIS A 181 3.54 -3.38 20.71
N ALA A 182 2.67 -3.84 21.59
CA ALA A 182 1.24 -3.57 21.51
C ALA A 182 0.94 -2.15 21.96
N VAL A 183 0.23 -1.39 21.14
CA VAL A 183 -0.22 -0.01 21.44
C VAL A 183 -1.59 -0.02 22.08
N VAL A 184 -2.51 -0.82 21.55
CA VAL A 184 -3.85 -1.02 22.08
C VAL A 184 -4.12 -2.51 22.22
N ARG A 185 -4.46 -2.92 23.42
CA ARG A 185 -4.95 -4.28 23.68
C ARG A 185 -6.47 -4.28 23.68
N SER A 186 -7.06 -5.39 23.26
CA SER A 186 -8.48 -5.64 23.43
C SER A 186 -9.42 -4.62 22.73
N MET A 187 -9.13 -4.25 21.49
CA MET A 187 -10.00 -3.43 20.65
C MET A 187 -11.01 -4.33 19.93
N ILE A 188 -12.30 -3.93 19.91
CA ILE A 188 -13.35 -4.64 19.18
C ILE A 188 -13.53 -3.94 17.83
N LEU A 189 -13.57 -4.75 16.75
CA LEU A 189 -14.00 -4.33 15.42
C LEU A 189 -15.20 -5.20 15.02
N ALA A 190 -16.23 -4.55 14.46
CA ALA A 190 -17.40 -5.24 13.96
C ALA A 190 -17.97 -4.57 12.72
N ASP A 191 -18.65 -5.35 11.88
CA ASP A 191 -19.55 -4.84 10.86
C ASP A 191 -20.98 -5.05 11.35
N VAL A 192 -21.70 -3.96 11.60
CA VAL A 192 -23.00 -3.93 12.26
C VAL A 192 -24.04 -3.16 11.44
N ARG A 193 -25.32 -3.32 11.78
CA ARG A 193 -26.40 -2.46 11.32
C ARG A 193 -26.79 -1.46 12.42
N LEU A 194 -27.30 -0.31 12.00
CA LEU A 194 -27.77 0.74 12.90
C LEU A 194 -29.25 1.06 12.57
N THR A 195 -30.09 1.17 13.61
CA THR A 195 -31.48 1.60 13.46
C THR A 195 -31.57 3.12 13.30
N ASP A 196 -30.70 3.86 14.01
CA ASP A 196 -30.62 5.32 13.98
C ASP A 196 -29.22 5.75 13.52
N PRO A 197 -28.95 5.73 12.20
CA PRO A 197 -27.62 6.02 11.67
C PRO A 197 -27.23 7.49 11.93
N PRO A 198 -25.95 7.76 12.27
CA PRO A 198 -25.47 9.11 12.46
C PRO A 198 -25.55 9.92 11.16
N ALA A 199 -25.83 11.22 11.27
CA ALA A 199 -25.88 12.13 10.13
C ALA A 199 -24.51 12.33 9.48
N GLU A 200 -23.42 12.24 10.26
CA GLU A 200 -22.06 12.36 9.76
C GLU A 200 -21.56 11.02 9.22
N LEU A 201 -20.85 11.06 8.06
CA LEU A 201 -20.25 9.86 7.45
C LEU A 201 -19.15 9.25 8.33
N LEU A 202 -18.50 10.04 9.15
CA LEU A 202 -17.47 9.60 10.08
C LEU A 202 -17.82 10.09 11.48
N THR A 203 -18.28 9.18 12.32
CA THR A 203 -18.58 9.47 13.71
C THR A 203 -17.47 8.88 14.58
N VAL A 204 -16.73 9.73 15.26
CA VAL A 204 -15.64 9.35 16.14
C VAL A 204 -15.61 10.21 17.37
N ASN A 205 -15.54 9.59 18.54
CA ASN A 205 -15.33 10.29 19.78
C ASN A 205 -14.58 9.40 20.79
N GLY A 206 -13.93 10.06 21.73
CA GLY A 206 -13.23 9.43 22.84
C GLY A 206 -13.43 10.19 24.11
N THR A 207 -13.76 9.45 25.17
CA THR A 207 -13.75 9.88 26.55
C THR A 207 -12.51 9.37 27.26
N ASP A 208 -12.36 9.66 28.56
CA ASP A 208 -11.24 9.08 29.33
C ASP A 208 -11.34 7.55 29.40
N ASP A 209 -12.53 6.99 29.32
CA ASP A 209 -12.80 5.59 29.60
C ASP A 209 -13.06 4.73 28.34
N ALA A 210 -13.48 5.38 27.24
CA ALA A 210 -13.83 4.67 26.02
C ALA A 210 -13.51 5.47 24.74
N PHE A 211 -13.31 4.76 23.67
CA PHE A 211 -13.21 5.29 22.31
C PHE A 211 -14.15 4.51 21.41
N ALA A 212 -14.90 5.20 20.56
CA ALA A 212 -15.72 4.58 19.54
C ALA A 212 -15.64 5.32 18.20
N PHE A 213 -15.81 4.56 17.15
CA PHE A 213 -15.73 5.00 15.77
C PHE A 213 -16.78 4.26 14.95
N LEU A 214 -17.54 4.98 14.10
CA LEU A 214 -18.50 4.42 13.17
C LEU A 214 -18.30 5.02 11.78
N VAL A 215 -18.35 4.17 10.75
CA VAL A 215 -18.29 4.59 9.34
C VAL A 215 -19.15 3.67 8.46
N PRO A 216 -20.01 4.23 7.56
CA PRO A 216 -20.85 3.43 6.69
C PRO A 216 -20.07 2.86 5.50
N PHE A 217 -20.39 1.64 5.08
CA PHE A 217 -19.92 1.06 3.82
C PHE A 217 -20.78 1.41 2.61
N GLY A 218 -22.04 1.88 2.84
CA GLY A 218 -22.95 2.24 1.76
C GLY A 218 -23.97 1.16 1.40
N ASP A 219 -23.85 -0.03 1.95
CA ASP A 219 -24.71 -1.20 1.77
C ASP A 219 -25.64 -1.48 2.99
N GLY A 220 -25.82 -0.48 3.86
CA GLY A 220 -26.54 -0.59 5.13
C GLY A 220 -25.72 -1.18 6.27
N TRP A 221 -24.46 -1.52 6.04
CA TRP A 221 -23.52 -1.95 7.04
C TRP A 221 -22.59 -0.81 7.47
N TYR A 222 -22.18 -0.84 8.74
CA TYR A 222 -21.28 0.12 9.35
C TYR A 222 -20.09 -0.61 9.95
N ARG A 223 -18.86 -0.13 9.71
CA ARG A 223 -17.71 -0.51 10.52
C ARG A 223 -17.80 0.21 11.86
N ALA A 224 -17.90 -0.57 12.92
CA ALA A 224 -17.80 -0.10 14.29
C ALA A 224 -16.47 -0.53 14.90
N ILE A 225 -15.79 0.40 15.56
CA ILE A 225 -14.56 0.14 16.32
C ILE A 225 -14.81 0.64 17.73
N GLY A 226 -14.49 -0.18 18.72
CA GLY A 226 -14.65 0.18 20.13
C GLY A 226 -13.47 -0.27 20.99
N TRP A 227 -13.12 0.55 21.96
CA TRP A 227 -12.14 0.24 22.98
C TRP A 227 -12.55 0.89 24.29
N ARG A 228 -12.26 0.21 25.41
CA ARG A 228 -12.43 0.75 26.76
C ARG A 228 -11.22 0.53 27.65
N ARG A 229 -11.00 1.47 28.56
CA ARG A 229 -9.85 1.50 29.44
C ARG A 229 -9.75 0.30 30.38
N GLU A 230 -10.86 -0.15 30.92
CA GLU A 230 -10.91 -1.32 31.81
C GLU A 230 -10.25 -2.56 31.23
N ARG A 231 -10.27 -2.68 29.89
CA ARG A 231 -9.67 -3.78 29.15
C ARG A 231 -8.22 -3.52 28.69
N ALA A 232 -7.66 -2.34 28.97
CA ALA A 232 -6.32 -1.97 28.48
C ALA A 232 -5.21 -2.90 28.97
N GLY A 233 -5.34 -3.43 30.20
CA GLY A 233 -4.41 -4.40 30.78
C GLY A 233 -4.72 -5.87 30.49
N THR A 234 -5.86 -6.17 29.86
CA THR A 234 -6.28 -7.55 29.59
C THR A 234 -5.41 -8.16 28.50
N PRO A 235 -4.90 -9.40 28.65
CA PRO A 235 -4.20 -10.10 27.58
C PRO A 235 -5.01 -10.13 26.29
N ALA A 236 -4.34 -10.20 25.15
CA ALA A 236 -5.02 -10.43 23.89
C ALA A 236 -5.81 -11.74 23.98
N PRO A 237 -7.09 -11.75 23.58
CA PRO A 237 -7.89 -12.98 23.57
C PRO A 237 -7.29 -13.98 22.59
N ALA A 238 -7.55 -15.25 22.81
CA ALA A 238 -7.20 -16.28 21.86
C ALA A 238 -7.95 -16.06 20.53
N PRO A 239 -7.37 -16.46 19.39
CA PRO A 239 -8.09 -16.43 18.13
C PRO A 239 -9.35 -17.29 18.20
N GLY A 240 -10.51 -16.66 17.95
CA GLY A 240 -11.81 -17.35 18.01
C GLY A 240 -12.58 -17.17 19.32
N ASP A 241 -12.02 -16.49 20.31
CA ASP A 241 -12.79 -16.14 21.51
C ASP A 241 -14.05 -15.33 21.13
N PRO A 242 -15.21 -15.67 21.68
CA PRO A 242 -16.46 -14.97 21.38
C PRO A 242 -16.37 -13.51 21.83
N VAL A 243 -16.84 -12.61 20.98
CA VAL A 243 -16.96 -11.19 21.27
C VAL A 243 -18.43 -10.85 21.31
N ASP A 244 -18.85 -10.26 22.43
CA ASP A 244 -20.23 -9.83 22.61
C ASP A 244 -20.47 -8.48 21.96
N LEU A 245 -21.55 -8.39 21.16
CA LEU A 245 -22.00 -7.13 20.56
C LEU A 245 -22.44 -6.14 21.62
N ASP A 246 -22.97 -6.61 22.76
CA ASP A 246 -23.41 -5.76 23.86
C ASP A 246 -22.25 -5.03 24.53
N GLU A 247 -21.04 -5.61 24.54
CA GLU A 247 -19.85 -4.88 24.96
C GLU A 247 -19.54 -3.71 24.01
N LEU A 248 -19.66 -3.91 22.70
CA LEU A 248 -19.43 -2.85 21.73
C LEU A 248 -20.51 -1.75 21.83
N ARG A 249 -21.77 -2.12 22.07
CA ARG A 249 -22.87 -1.17 22.36
C ARG A 249 -22.57 -0.31 23.60
N ALA A 250 -22.14 -0.94 24.68
CA ALA A 250 -21.77 -0.23 25.92
C ALA A 250 -20.61 0.74 25.69
N ILE A 251 -19.59 0.33 24.92
CA ILE A 251 -18.48 1.21 24.53
C ILE A 251 -19.00 2.41 23.71
N ALA A 252 -19.88 2.17 22.73
CA ALA A 252 -20.43 3.23 21.90
C ALA A 252 -21.26 4.24 22.74
N ARG A 253 -22.10 3.77 23.64
CA ARG A 253 -22.85 4.65 24.56
C ARG A 253 -21.93 5.52 25.41
N THR A 254 -20.85 4.95 25.94
CA THR A 254 -19.86 5.68 26.74
C THR A 254 -19.11 6.74 25.92
N ALA A 255 -18.71 6.40 24.72
CA ALA A 255 -17.88 7.27 23.88
C ALA A 255 -18.69 8.27 23.05
N LEU A 256 -19.82 7.85 22.47
CA LEU A 256 -20.63 8.64 21.53
C LEU A 256 -21.92 9.21 22.16
N GLY A 257 -22.28 8.74 23.35
CA GLY A 257 -23.57 9.10 24.00
C GLY A 257 -24.76 8.24 23.56
N THR A 258 -24.60 7.43 22.52
CA THR A 258 -25.61 6.52 21.96
C THR A 258 -24.93 5.34 21.29
N ASP A 259 -25.62 4.19 21.21
CA ASP A 259 -25.20 3.05 20.39
C ASP A 259 -25.86 3.07 19.00
N HIS A 260 -26.59 4.12 18.66
CA HIS A 260 -27.29 4.28 17.38
C HIS A 260 -28.24 3.11 17.04
N GLY A 261 -28.78 2.40 18.04
CA GLY A 261 -29.57 1.21 17.84
C GLY A 261 -28.81 0.08 17.13
N MET A 262 -27.54 -0.09 17.47
CA MET A 262 -26.64 -1.10 16.88
C MET A 262 -27.24 -2.50 17.06
N HIS A 263 -27.39 -3.23 15.95
CA HIS A 263 -27.96 -4.56 15.93
C HIS A 263 -27.36 -5.40 14.81
N GLY A 264 -27.43 -6.73 14.98
CA GLY A 264 -26.88 -7.67 14.00
C GLY A 264 -25.39 -7.43 13.70
N HIS A 265 -24.68 -8.47 13.40
CA HIS A 265 -23.33 -8.34 12.88
C HIS A 265 -23.09 -9.41 11.84
N ARG A 266 -22.39 -9.10 10.75
CA ARG A 266 -21.90 -10.10 9.79
C ARG A 266 -20.48 -10.55 10.13
N TRP A 267 -19.77 -9.75 10.93
CA TRP A 267 -18.45 -10.05 11.44
C TRP A 267 -18.18 -9.23 12.70
N ILE A 268 -17.56 -9.85 13.69
CA ILE A 268 -17.09 -9.22 14.92
C ILE A 268 -15.79 -9.89 15.36
N SER A 269 -14.83 -9.12 15.81
CA SER A 269 -13.55 -9.64 16.28
C SER A 269 -12.93 -8.73 17.31
N ARG A 270 -12.23 -9.31 18.25
CA ARG A 270 -11.35 -8.60 19.18
C ARG A 270 -9.92 -8.75 18.72
N LEU A 271 -9.19 -7.67 18.71
CA LEU A 271 -7.82 -7.68 18.26
C LEU A 271 -6.91 -6.79 19.11
N GLN A 272 -5.65 -7.09 19.02
CA GLN A 272 -4.56 -6.28 19.52
C GLN A 272 -4.00 -5.44 18.36
N SER A 273 -3.73 -4.20 18.64
CA SER A 273 -3.05 -3.29 17.72
C SER A 273 -1.57 -3.25 18.07
N ASP A 274 -0.75 -3.80 17.20
CA ASP A 274 0.70 -3.82 17.32
C ASP A 274 1.36 -2.71 16.49
N GLU A 275 2.51 -2.25 16.95
CA GLU A 275 3.48 -1.46 16.18
C GLU A 275 4.77 -2.27 16.10
N ARG A 276 5.03 -2.87 14.95
CA ARG A 276 6.20 -3.73 14.71
C ARG A 276 6.75 -3.49 13.31
N GLN A 277 8.07 -3.61 13.16
CA GLN A 277 8.73 -3.52 11.86
C GLN A 277 9.95 -4.43 11.84
N VAL A 278 10.14 -5.16 10.73
CA VAL A 278 11.37 -5.94 10.51
C VAL A 278 12.56 -5.01 10.29
N PRO A 279 13.79 -5.40 10.67
CA PRO A 279 14.98 -4.58 10.44
C PRO A 279 15.36 -4.47 8.96
N GLN A 280 14.99 -5.46 8.14
CA GLN A 280 15.33 -5.51 6.72
C GLN A 280 14.12 -5.97 5.91
N TYR A 281 13.87 -5.30 4.76
CA TYR A 281 12.80 -5.65 3.81
C TYR A 281 13.27 -6.57 2.71
N ARG A 282 14.57 -6.81 2.61
CA ARG A 282 15.20 -7.70 1.63
C ARG A 282 16.27 -8.55 2.30
N LEU A 283 16.27 -9.85 2.01
CA LEU A 283 17.33 -10.77 2.36
C LEU A 283 17.63 -11.66 1.13
N GLY A 284 18.69 -11.31 0.41
CA GLY A 284 19.02 -11.95 -0.86
C GLY A 284 17.92 -11.78 -1.91
N ARG A 285 17.32 -12.90 -2.33
CA ARG A 285 16.24 -12.96 -3.33
C ARG A 285 14.83 -12.93 -2.72
N VAL A 286 14.74 -12.85 -1.40
CA VAL A 286 13.46 -12.81 -0.68
C VAL A 286 13.21 -11.41 -0.15
N LEU A 287 12.01 -10.86 -0.42
CA LEU A 287 11.60 -9.54 -0.01
C LEU A 287 10.29 -9.62 0.79
N LEU A 288 10.05 -8.64 1.66
CA LEU A 288 8.84 -8.53 2.46
C LEU A 288 8.12 -7.22 2.14
N ALA A 289 6.78 -7.26 2.04
CA ALA A 289 5.95 -6.10 1.75
C ALA A 289 4.66 -6.09 2.58
N GLY A 290 4.13 -4.90 2.86
CA GLY A 290 2.94 -4.70 3.66
C GLY A 290 3.08 -5.25 5.08
N ASP A 291 2.02 -5.84 5.62
CA ASP A 291 1.97 -6.30 7.02
C ASP A 291 2.98 -7.43 7.35
N ALA A 292 3.57 -8.07 6.35
CA ALA A 292 4.69 -9.00 6.54
C ALA A 292 5.97 -8.28 6.98
N ALA A 293 6.17 -7.04 6.51
CA ALA A 293 7.32 -6.20 6.82
C ALA A 293 7.07 -5.24 7.98
N HIS A 294 5.86 -4.69 8.10
CA HIS A 294 5.49 -3.71 9.12
C HIS A 294 4.00 -3.78 9.45
N VAL A 295 3.68 -3.76 10.71
CA VAL A 295 2.29 -3.69 11.20
C VAL A 295 2.14 -2.49 12.11
N HIS A 296 1.04 -1.80 12.00
CA HIS A 296 0.74 -0.62 12.79
C HIS A 296 -0.73 -0.55 13.19
N SER A 297 -1.04 0.38 14.09
CA SER A 297 -2.40 0.64 14.51
C SER A 297 -3.34 0.92 13.33
N PRO A 298 -4.60 0.46 13.37
CA PRO A 298 -5.60 0.80 12.35
C PRO A 298 -5.96 2.29 12.33
N ALA A 299 -5.48 3.08 13.30
CA ALA A 299 -5.74 4.51 13.37
C ALA A 299 -5.23 5.24 12.11
N GLY A 300 -6.12 5.99 11.50
CA GLY A 300 -5.85 6.70 10.24
C GLY A 300 -6.00 5.84 8.97
N GLY A 301 -6.26 4.53 9.07
CA GLY A 301 -6.48 3.65 7.90
C GLY A 301 -5.23 3.50 7.02
N LEU A 302 -4.01 3.54 7.59
CA LEU A 302 -2.76 3.65 6.84
C LEU A 302 -2.23 2.32 6.30
N GLY A 303 -2.57 1.14 6.92
CA GLY A 303 -1.94 -0.16 6.65
C GLY A 303 -2.02 -0.62 5.21
N MET A 304 -3.21 -0.86 4.73
CA MET A 304 -3.43 -1.26 3.34
C MET A 304 -2.79 -0.26 2.36
N ASN A 305 -2.93 1.04 2.64
CA ASN A 305 -2.37 2.10 1.81
C ASN A 305 -0.85 2.07 1.75
N THR A 306 -0.17 1.76 2.87
CA THR A 306 1.29 1.63 2.92
C THR A 306 1.76 0.39 2.17
N GLY A 307 1.08 -0.76 2.36
CA GLY A 307 1.37 -2.00 1.65
C GLY A 307 1.18 -1.89 0.13
N LEU A 308 0.14 -1.20 -0.33
CA LEU A 308 -0.06 -0.93 -1.77
C LEU A 308 1.04 -0.02 -2.34
N GLN A 309 1.56 0.93 -1.55
CA GLN A 309 2.71 1.73 -1.95
C GLN A 309 4.01 0.92 -1.95
N ASP A 310 4.18 -0.05 -1.03
CA ASP A 310 5.32 -0.98 -1.07
C ASP A 310 5.29 -1.80 -2.36
N ALA A 311 4.13 -2.38 -2.69
CA ALA A 311 3.94 -3.14 -3.92
C ALA A 311 4.27 -2.32 -5.17
N ALA A 312 3.74 -1.09 -5.25
CA ALA A 312 4.00 -0.20 -6.39
C ALA A 312 5.46 0.25 -6.49
N ASN A 313 6.17 0.37 -5.36
CA ASN A 313 7.60 0.70 -5.35
C ASN A 313 8.48 -0.48 -5.76
N LEU A 314 8.09 -1.70 -5.35
CA LEU A 314 8.86 -2.92 -5.57
C LEU A 314 8.66 -3.50 -6.97
N SER A 315 7.43 -3.49 -7.50
CA SER A 315 7.07 -4.20 -8.73
C SER A 315 7.93 -3.79 -9.92
N TRP A 316 8.06 -2.49 -10.19
CA TRP A 316 8.86 -2.02 -11.32
C TRP A 316 10.37 -2.28 -11.15
N LYS A 317 10.88 -2.28 -9.91
CA LYS A 317 12.29 -2.57 -9.61
C LYS A 317 12.61 -4.03 -9.90
N LEU A 318 11.76 -4.95 -9.43
CA LEU A 318 11.87 -6.37 -9.76
C LEU A 318 11.77 -6.60 -11.28
N ALA A 319 10.81 -5.95 -11.93
CA ALA A 319 10.67 -6.08 -13.39
C ALA A 319 11.90 -5.57 -14.14
N ALA A 320 12.45 -4.42 -13.74
CA ALA A 320 13.66 -3.89 -14.37
C ALA A 320 14.86 -4.82 -14.20
N VAL A 321 15.03 -5.40 -13.00
CA VAL A 321 16.12 -6.35 -12.73
C VAL A 321 15.95 -7.66 -13.49
N LEU A 322 14.75 -8.24 -13.47
CA LEU A 322 14.48 -9.53 -14.11
C LEU A 322 14.54 -9.47 -15.63
N HIS A 323 14.27 -8.29 -16.21
CA HIS A 323 14.46 -8.03 -17.64
C HIS A 323 15.89 -7.58 -18.00
N GLY A 324 16.80 -7.40 -17.04
CA GLY A 324 18.15 -6.89 -17.32
C GLY A 324 18.17 -5.43 -17.81
N ARG A 325 17.16 -4.63 -17.44
CA ARG A 325 16.98 -3.24 -17.92
C ARG A 325 17.55 -2.18 -16.99
N THR A 326 18.35 -2.53 -16.01
CA THR A 326 18.96 -1.59 -15.06
C THR A 326 20.48 -1.75 -15.02
N PRO A 327 21.25 -0.65 -14.95
CA PRO A 327 22.69 -0.70 -14.85
C PRO A 327 23.19 -1.23 -13.49
N ASP A 328 22.37 -1.13 -12.45
CA ASP A 328 22.71 -1.57 -11.08
C ASP A 328 21.55 -2.39 -10.47
N PRO A 329 21.49 -3.70 -10.78
CA PRO A 329 20.40 -4.56 -10.28
C PRO A 329 20.33 -4.65 -8.76
N GLU A 330 21.46 -4.85 -8.10
CA GLU A 330 21.53 -5.00 -6.64
C GLU A 330 21.19 -3.69 -5.93
N GLY A 331 21.80 -2.58 -6.36
CA GLY A 331 21.51 -1.26 -5.79
C GLY A 331 20.06 -0.82 -6.02
N LEU A 332 19.44 -1.23 -7.16
CA LEU A 332 18.03 -0.95 -7.41
C LEU A 332 17.11 -1.74 -6.46
N LEU A 333 17.36 -3.03 -6.23
CA LEU A 333 16.59 -3.82 -5.27
C LEU A 333 16.81 -3.34 -3.83
N ASP A 334 18.04 -3.00 -3.45
CA ASP A 334 18.34 -2.45 -2.12
C ASP A 334 17.68 -1.08 -1.89
N SER A 335 17.43 -0.33 -2.96
CA SER A 335 16.69 0.93 -2.87
C SER A 335 15.26 0.73 -2.37
N TYR A 336 14.66 -0.46 -2.52
CA TYR A 336 13.36 -0.79 -1.93
C TYR A 336 13.40 -0.63 -0.40
N HIS A 337 14.37 -1.26 0.26
CA HIS A 337 14.54 -1.10 1.70
C HIS A 337 14.86 0.36 2.07
N ARG A 338 15.81 1.00 1.37
CA ARG A 338 16.20 2.40 1.66
C ARG A 338 15.04 3.40 1.53
N GLU A 339 14.11 3.15 0.61
CA GLU A 339 12.96 4.02 0.39
C GLU A 339 11.77 3.67 1.30
N ARG A 340 11.47 2.39 1.49
CA ARG A 340 10.22 1.96 2.15
C ARG A 340 10.35 1.70 3.65
N HIS A 341 11.51 1.25 4.14
CA HIS A 341 11.71 1.04 5.57
C HIS A 341 11.55 2.33 6.39
N PRO A 342 12.13 3.50 6.01
CA PRO A 342 11.88 4.74 6.73
C PRO A 342 10.40 5.18 6.71
N VAL A 343 9.68 4.89 5.62
CA VAL A 343 8.24 5.17 5.50
C VAL A 343 7.44 4.30 6.46
N GLY A 344 7.74 2.99 6.54
CA GLY A 344 7.14 2.09 7.53
C GLY A 344 7.31 2.64 8.95
N GLY A 345 8.54 2.99 9.34
CA GLY A 345 8.82 3.61 10.64
C GLY A 345 8.13 4.94 10.88
N LEU A 346 7.95 5.76 9.84
CA LEU A 346 7.17 7.00 9.93
C LEU A 346 5.68 6.71 10.19
N VAL A 347 5.10 5.76 9.46
CA VAL A 347 3.69 5.37 9.61
C VAL A 347 3.43 4.79 11.00
N LEU A 348 4.33 3.95 11.53
CA LEU A 348 4.24 3.45 12.90
C LEU A 348 4.16 4.63 13.91
N ARG A 349 5.09 5.59 13.81
CA ARG A 349 5.10 6.75 14.69
C ARG A 349 3.83 7.61 14.59
N VAL A 350 3.33 7.84 13.37
CA VAL A 350 2.13 8.65 13.12
C VAL A 350 0.89 7.95 13.65
N SER A 351 0.67 6.68 13.31
CA SER A 351 -0.49 5.91 13.78
C SER A 351 -0.50 5.77 15.29
N GLY A 352 0.66 5.51 15.91
CA GLY A 352 0.80 5.43 17.35
C GLY A 352 0.60 6.78 18.05
N ALA A 353 1.03 7.88 17.45
CA ALA A 353 0.77 9.22 17.98
C ALA A 353 -0.73 9.54 17.97
N ILE A 354 -1.46 9.17 16.91
CA ILE A 354 -2.91 9.32 16.83
C ILE A 354 -3.59 8.55 17.98
N VAL A 355 -3.22 7.27 18.16
CA VAL A 355 -3.77 6.42 19.22
C VAL A 355 -3.45 6.97 20.60
N ARG A 356 -2.17 7.26 20.88
CA ARG A 356 -1.76 7.81 22.17
C ARG A 356 -2.47 9.14 22.49
N SER A 357 -2.64 9.98 21.46
CA SER A 357 -3.42 11.23 21.62
C SER A 357 -4.90 10.96 21.93
N ALA A 358 -5.51 9.96 21.29
CA ALA A 358 -6.89 9.57 21.56
C ALA A 358 -7.09 9.04 22.99
N MET A 359 -6.12 8.27 23.47
CA MET A 359 -6.17 7.57 24.76
C MET A 359 -5.64 8.41 25.94
N ALA A 360 -5.02 9.56 25.68
CA ALA A 360 -4.46 10.41 26.71
C ALA A 360 -5.56 11.05 27.57
N THR A 361 -5.42 10.94 28.90
CA THR A 361 -6.42 11.40 29.90
C THR A 361 -5.92 12.56 30.72
N GLY A 362 -6.85 13.24 31.37
CA GLY A 362 -6.57 14.36 32.27
C GLY A 362 -6.70 15.74 31.59
N PRO A 363 -6.57 16.82 32.39
CA PRO A 363 -6.79 18.17 31.91
C PRO A 363 -5.77 18.65 30.89
N ALA A 364 -4.48 18.36 31.10
CA ALA A 364 -3.40 18.83 30.23
C ALA A 364 -3.50 18.29 28.79
N PRO A 365 -3.65 16.96 28.53
CA PRO A 365 -3.88 16.45 27.18
C PRO A 365 -5.18 16.95 26.54
N ARG A 366 -6.27 17.14 27.32
CA ARG A 366 -7.52 17.71 26.81
C ARG A 366 -7.33 19.15 26.34
N THR A 367 -6.64 19.97 27.12
CA THR A 367 -6.32 21.35 26.76
C THR A 367 -5.40 21.39 25.54
N ALA A 368 -4.37 20.54 25.47
CA ALA A 368 -3.49 20.44 24.30
C ALA A 368 -4.25 20.06 23.03
N ARG A 369 -5.19 19.10 23.10
CA ARG A 369 -6.07 18.74 21.96
C ARG A 369 -6.94 19.92 21.52
N ARG A 370 -7.57 20.65 22.48
CA ARG A 370 -8.41 21.83 22.18
C ARG A 370 -7.59 22.94 21.54
N LEU A 371 -6.41 23.23 22.07
CA LEU A 371 -5.51 24.23 21.50
C LEU A 371 -5.01 23.80 20.11
N GLY A 372 -4.61 22.55 19.95
CA GLY A 372 -4.23 21.98 18.65
C GLY A 372 -5.36 22.09 17.64
N ALA A 373 -6.59 21.74 18.03
CA ALA A 373 -7.78 21.86 17.19
C ALA A 373 -8.06 23.32 16.77
N ALA A 374 -7.84 24.29 17.66
CA ALA A 374 -8.05 25.71 17.38
C ALA A 374 -6.93 26.34 16.51
N LEU A 375 -5.69 25.89 16.68
CA LEU A 375 -4.52 26.49 16.03
C LEU A 375 -4.16 25.85 14.70
N LEU A 376 -4.29 24.52 14.59
CA LEU A 376 -3.86 23.79 13.37
C LEU A 376 -4.54 24.32 12.09
N PRO A 377 -5.85 24.64 12.06
CA PRO A 377 -6.48 25.22 10.88
C PRO A 377 -5.92 26.58 10.46
N ARG A 378 -5.30 27.31 11.40
CA ARG A 378 -4.69 28.61 11.16
C ARG A 378 -3.25 28.52 10.66
N LEU A 379 -2.60 27.36 10.80
CA LEU A 379 -1.22 27.09 10.41
C LEU A 379 -1.17 26.30 9.10
N GLY A 380 -1.47 26.98 7.97
CA GLY A 380 -1.56 26.35 6.64
C GLY A 380 -0.43 25.35 6.30
N PRO A 381 0.86 25.72 6.45
CA PRO A 381 1.97 24.80 6.12
C PRO A 381 2.00 23.55 7.02
N VAL A 382 1.63 23.66 8.30
CA VAL A 382 1.57 22.52 9.23
C VAL A 382 0.41 21.60 8.87
N GLN A 383 -0.73 22.17 8.54
CA GLN A 383 -1.90 21.44 8.05
C GLN A 383 -1.58 20.68 6.76
N ASP A 384 -0.96 21.32 5.77
CA ASP A 384 -0.59 20.71 4.50
C ASP A 384 0.40 19.55 4.70
N ARG A 385 1.34 19.70 5.65
CA ARG A 385 2.26 18.63 6.00
C ARG A 385 1.55 17.44 6.66
N ALA A 386 0.64 17.71 7.60
CA ALA A 386 -0.14 16.66 8.26
C ALA A 386 -1.04 15.91 7.27
N LEU A 387 -1.76 16.64 6.41
CA LEU A 387 -2.58 16.08 5.35
C LEU A 387 -1.74 15.27 4.35
N GLY A 388 -0.57 15.79 3.97
CA GLY A 388 0.37 15.11 3.09
C GLY A 388 0.85 13.76 3.66
N LEU A 389 1.11 13.70 4.96
CA LEU A 389 1.54 12.46 5.63
C LEU A 389 0.41 11.42 5.68
N VAL A 390 -0.78 11.82 6.12
CA VAL A 390 -1.93 10.91 6.25
C VAL A 390 -2.40 10.42 4.87
N SER A 391 -2.44 11.31 3.88
CA SER A 391 -2.85 10.94 2.52
C SER A 391 -1.81 10.15 1.73
N GLY A 392 -0.56 10.08 2.22
CA GLY A 392 0.59 9.50 1.52
C GLY A 392 1.21 10.38 0.44
N ILE A 393 0.56 11.48 0.06
CA ILE A 393 1.06 12.40 -0.99
C ILE A 393 2.35 13.12 -0.58
N GLY A 394 2.51 13.41 0.71
CA GLY A 394 3.68 14.09 1.26
C GLY A 394 4.90 13.20 1.48
N ILE A 395 4.80 11.90 1.23
CA ILE A 395 5.93 10.98 1.35
C ILE A 395 6.95 11.29 0.26
N ALA A 396 8.22 11.33 0.66
CA ALA A 396 9.34 11.56 -0.25
C ALA A 396 10.46 10.57 0.09
N TYR A 397 11.21 10.20 -0.93
CA TYR A 397 12.40 9.36 -0.83
C TYR A 397 13.67 10.21 -0.87
N PRO A 398 14.81 9.67 -0.41
CA PRO A 398 16.10 10.33 -0.65
C PRO A 398 16.27 10.59 -2.15
N PRO A 399 16.62 11.82 -2.55
CA PRO A 399 16.86 12.11 -3.96
C PRO A 399 18.07 11.31 -4.46
N PRO A 400 18.05 10.82 -5.70
CA PRO A 400 19.22 10.18 -6.31
C PRO A 400 20.42 11.12 -6.32
N PRO A 401 21.66 10.59 -6.23
CA PRO A 401 22.87 11.42 -6.27
C PRO A 401 22.90 12.33 -7.49
N GLY A 402 23.38 13.57 -7.33
CA GLY A 402 23.48 14.56 -8.41
C GLY A 402 22.16 15.17 -8.87
N THR A 403 21.03 14.80 -8.26
CA THR A 403 19.71 15.36 -8.62
C THR A 403 19.30 16.52 -7.73
N ARG A 404 18.35 17.34 -8.22
CA ARG A 404 17.77 18.50 -7.50
C ARG A 404 16.31 18.23 -7.16
N ARG A 405 15.78 18.95 -6.18
CA ARG A 405 14.32 18.95 -5.94
C ARG A 405 13.59 19.36 -7.22
N PRO A 406 12.48 18.67 -7.59
CA PRO A 406 11.66 17.77 -6.81
C PRO A 406 12.03 16.26 -6.89
N ALA A 407 13.22 15.87 -7.39
CA ALA A 407 13.62 14.46 -7.41
C ALA A 407 13.45 13.81 -6.02
N GLY A 408 12.99 12.54 -6.00
CA GLY A 408 12.61 11.82 -4.80
C GLY A 408 11.21 12.17 -4.26
N ARG A 409 10.49 13.11 -4.87
CA ARG A 409 9.11 13.46 -4.49
C ARG A 409 8.10 12.88 -5.48
N ARG A 410 6.88 12.66 -4.98
CA ARG A 410 5.75 12.33 -5.84
C ARG A 410 5.53 13.42 -6.90
N ALA A 411 5.40 13.03 -8.16
CA ALA A 411 4.95 13.91 -9.22
C ALA A 411 3.44 14.17 -9.07
N PRO A 412 2.98 15.44 -9.10
CA PRO A 412 1.55 15.71 -9.18
C PRO A 412 0.99 15.23 -10.52
N ASP A 413 -0.33 15.12 -10.62
CA ASP A 413 -0.96 14.77 -11.91
C ASP A 413 -0.85 15.94 -12.88
N LEU A 414 0.15 15.86 -13.75
CA LEU A 414 0.52 16.92 -14.68
C LEU A 414 -0.34 16.85 -15.94
N ALA A 415 -0.81 18.01 -16.41
CA ALA A 415 -1.44 18.13 -17.72
C ALA A 415 -0.39 18.09 -18.83
N LEU A 416 -0.53 17.12 -19.72
CA LEU A 416 0.34 16.88 -20.87
C LEU A 416 -0.32 17.36 -22.16
N ALA A 417 0.42 17.31 -23.26
CA ALA A 417 -0.11 17.60 -24.59
C ALA A 417 -1.30 16.68 -24.93
N HIS A 418 -2.13 17.10 -25.87
CA HIS A 418 -3.31 16.38 -26.37
C HIS A 418 -4.32 15.98 -25.26
N GLY A 419 -4.39 16.77 -24.18
CA GLY A 419 -5.33 16.53 -23.08
C GLY A 419 -5.02 15.34 -22.18
N GLN A 420 -3.89 14.67 -22.37
CA GLN A 420 -3.45 13.54 -21.54
C GLN A 420 -2.97 14.02 -20.16
N ARG A 421 -3.07 13.16 -19.16
CA ARG A 421 -2.53 13.38 -17.82
C ARG A 421 -1.32 12.47 -17.56
N LEU A 422 -0.46 12.87 -16.61
CA LEU A 422 0.72 12.06 -16.25
C LEU A 422 0.35 10.66 -15.79
N TYR A 423 -0.67 10.53 -14.92
CA TYR A 423 -1.07 9.20 -14.40
C TYR A 423 -1.71 8.31 -15.49
N GLU A 424 -2.26 8.89 -16.54
CA GLU A 424 -2.65 8.13 -17.74
C GLU A 424 -1.45 7.66 -18.54
N ALA A 425 -0.41 8.49 -18.67
CA ALA A 425 0.82 8.09 -19.35
C ALA A 425 1.55 6.97 -18.57
N LEU A 426 1.47 6.98 -17.23
CA LEU A 426 2.04 5.93 -16.36
C LEU A 426 1.33 4.58 -16.46
N ARG A 427 0.14 4.49 -17.08
CA ARG A 427 -0.58 3.21 -17.31
C ARG A 427 0.21 2.22 -18.18
N THR A 428 1.21 2.69 -18.93
CA THR A 428 2.14 1.83 -19.66
C THR A 428 3.04 0.97 -18.75
N GLY A 429 3.07 1.27 -17.44
CA GLY A 429 3.93 0.56 -16.46
C GLY A 429 5.40 0.95 -16.49
N GLY A 430 5.80 1.80 -17.44
CA GLY A 430 7.19 2.26 -17.64
C GLY A 430 7.48 3.65 -17.06
N PHE A 431 8.72 4.09 -17.24
CA PHE A 431 9.10 5.48 -16.98
C PHE A 431 8.40 6.43 -17.96
N VAL A 432 8.12 7.65 -17.50
CA VAL A 432 7.58 8.72 -18.35
C VAL A 432 8.56 9.90 -18.35
N LEU A 433 9.09 10.22 -19.52
CA LEU A 433 9.87 11.42 -19.75
C LEU A 433 8.95 12.53 -20.27
N VAL A 434 8.88 13.64 -19.57
CA VAL A 434 8.09 14.82 -19.98
C VAL A 434 9.03 15.95 -20.33
N THR A 435 8.90 16.48 -21.54
CA THR A 435 9.78 17.53 -22.09
C THR A 435 8.96 18.64 -22.76
N PRO A 436 9.57 19.81 -23.08
CA PRO A 436 9.00 20.76 -24.01
C PRO A 436 8.75 20.12 -25.39
N PRO A 437 7.81 20.64 -26.20
CA PRO A 437 7.64 20.24 -27.58
C PRO A 437 8.96 20.38 -28.38
N GLY A 438 9.26 19.41 -29.24
CA GLY A 438 10.44 19.43 -30.12
C GLY A 438 11.71 18.79 -29.52
N ALA A 439 11.72 18.39 -28.25
CA ALA A 439 12.84 17.62 -27.69
C ALA A 439 12.84 16.18 -28.25
N ALA A 440 14.03 15.67 -28.56
CA ALA A 440 14.18 14.31 -29.08
C ALA A 440 13.94 13.26 -27.99
N THR A 441 13.39 12.11 -28.39
CA THR A 441 13.31 10.93 -27.50
C THR A 441 14.67 10.25 -27.48
N PRO A 442 15.25 9.94 -26.29
CA PRO A 442 16.46 9.14 -26.22
C PRO A 442 16.24 7.80 -26.93
N PRO A 443 17.10 7.44 -27.92
CA PRO A 443 16.88 6.25 -28.74
C PRO A 443 17.00 4.95 -27.94
N GLY A 444 16.21 3.95 -28.31
CA GLY A 444 16.33 2.56 -27.81
C GLY A 444 15.96 2.37 -26.33
N THR A 445 15.34 3.34 -25.65
CA THR A 445 15.00 3.22 -24.24
C THR A 445 13.51 2.88 -24.04
N PRO A 446 13.15 1.92 -23.16
CA PRO A 446 11.76 1.52 -22.91
C PRO A 446 11.06 2.52 -21.98
N LEU A 447 10.76 3.70 -22.49
CA LEU A 447 10.04 4.75 -21.75
C LEU A 447 8.95 5.41 -22.60
N ALA A 448 7.94 5.95 -21.94
CA ALA A 448 6.95 6.78 -22.58
C ALA A 448 7.44 8.25 -22.64
N HIS A 449 7.72 8.77 -23.85
CA HIS A 449 8.02 10.18 -24.02
C HIS A 449 6.72 10.97 -24.25
N ARG A 450 6.58 12.08 -23.54
CA ARG A 450 5.43 12.98 -23.59
C ARG A 450 5.87 14.43 -23.58
N HIS A 451 5.01 15.32 -24.03
CA HIS A 451 5.28 16.75 -24.03
C HIS A 451 4.34 17.47 -23.07
N TRP A 452 4.83 18.60 -22.54
CA TRP A 452 3.99 19.54 -21.83
C TRP A 452 2.84 20.04 -22.71
N ARG A 453 1.73 20.36 -22.08
CA ARG A 453 0.74 21.22 -22.72
C ARG A 453 1.42 22.52 -23.13
N ALA A 454 1.01 23.12 -24.25
CA ALA A 454 1.58 24.37 -24.76
C ALA A 454 1.28 25.58 -23.83
N ASP A 455 1.99 25.64 -22.71
CA ASP A 455 1.88 26.65 -21.65
C ASP A 455 3.23 27.32 -21.32
N GLY A 456 4.22 27.18 -22.20
CA GLY A 456 5.54 27.80 -22.06
C GLY A 456 6.51 27.13 -21.10
N ARG A 457 6.17 25.94 -20.56
CA ARG A 457 7.08 25.18 -19.68
C ARG A 457 8.28 24.67 -20.47
N THR A 458 9.47 24.89 -19.91
CA THR A 458 10.76 24.43 -20.47
C THR A 458 11.39 23.29 -19.69
N ALA A 459 10.84 22.95 -18.54
CA ALA A 459 11.39 21.91 -17.66
C ALA A 459 11.31 20.52 -18.30
N CYS A 460 12.33 19.70 -18.04
CA CYS A 460 12.34 18.28 -18.35
C CYS A 460 12.20 17.49 -17.05
N VAL A 461 11.36 16.45 -17.05
CA VAL A 461 11.07 15.63 -15.86
C VAL A 461 11.02 14.16 -16.25
N LEU A 462 11.82 13.35 -15.59
CA LEU A 462 11.73 11.88 -15.67
C LEU A 462 10.96 11.35 -14.47
N VAL A 463 9.87 10.64 -14.71
CA VAL A 463 9.00 10.09 -13.67
C VAL A 463 9.07 8.56 -13.70
N ARG A 464 9.26 7.97 -12.52
CA ARG A 464 9.30 6.51 -12.30
C ARG A 464 7.90 5.91 -12.44
N PRO A 465 7.79 4.58 -12.68
CA PRO A 465 6.51 3.88 -12.77
C PRO A 465 5.63 3.99 -11.52
N ASP A 466 6.25 4.17 -10.35
CA ASP A 466 5.55 4.42 -9.08
C ASP A 466 5.16 5.91 -8.87
N GLY A 467 5.31 6.77 -9.89
CA GLY A 467 4.90 8.17 -9.87
C GLY A 467 5.81 9.09 -9.07
N TYR A 468 7.05 8.71 -8.78
CA TYR A 468 8.04 9.58 -8.17
C TYR A 468 8.97 10.19 -9.22
N VAL A 469 9.38 11.43 -9.01
CA VAL A 469 10.34 12.10 -9.87
C VAL A 469 11.72 11.46 -9.70
N ALA A 470 12.23 10.85 -10.76
CA ALA A 470 13.56 10.29 -10.82
C ALA A 470 14.63 11.34 -11.04
N TRP A 471 14.34 12.30 -11.94
CA TRP A 471 15.23 13.38 -12.32
C TRP A 471 14.44 14.56 -12.88
N ASN A 472 15.01 15.75 -12.78
CA ASN A 472 14.44 16.95 -13.38
C ASN A 472 15.50 18.01 -13.67
N ALA A 473 15.27 18.82 -14.69
CA ALA A 473 16.04 20.03 -15.01
C ALA A 473 15.11 21.13 -15.54
N PRO A 474 15.43 22.43 -15.31
CA PRO A 474 14.67 23.55 -15.88
C PRO A 474 14.73 23.58 -17.42
N ARG A 475 15.84 23.13 -17.97
CA ARG A 475 16.12 22.86 -19.39
C ARG A 475 17.14 21.73 -19.45
N ALA A 476 17.13 20.98 -20.52
CA ALA A 476 18.12 19.92 -20.75
C ALA A 476 18.42 19.80 -22.25
N THR A 477 19.67 19.51 -22.55
CA THR A 477 20.12 19.05 -23.88
C THR A 477 19.76 17.59 -24.07
N ASP A 478 19.76 17.12 -25.31
CA ASP A 478 19.50 15.69 -25.61
C ASP A 478 20.54 14.77 -24.92
N ALA A 479 21.79 15.20 -24.79
CA ALA A 479 22.84 14.46 -24.07
C ALA A 479 22.55 14.35 -22.57
N GLU A 480 22.07 15.40 -21.94
CA GLU A 480 21.67 15.39 -20.52
C GLU A 480 20.43 14.51 -20.30
N LEU A 481 19.46 14.54 -21.22
CA LEU A 481 18.31 13.64 -21.19
C LEU A 481 18.73 12.18 -21.31
N ALA A 482 19.60 11.86 -22.26
CA ALA A 482 20.13 10.50 -22.44
C ALA A 482 20.89 10.01 -21.20
N THR A 483 21.72 10.86 -20.59
CA THR A 483 22.44 10.54 -19.35
C THR A 483 21.47 10.30 -18.18
N ALA A 484 20.45 11.15 -18.02
CA ALA A 484 19.45 11.02 -16.97
C ALA A 484 18.64 9.71 -17.08
N VAL A 485 18.31 9.30 -18.30
CA VAL A 485 17.60 8.06 -18.57
C VAL A 485 18.51 6.86 -18.37
N ALA A 486 19.75 6.90 -18.86
CA ALA A 486 20.72 5.82 -18.74
C ALA A 486 21.12 5.49 -17.29
N ALA A 487 20.97 6.44 -16.37
CA ALA A 487 21.15 6.21 -14.93
C ALA A 487 20.13 5.22 -14.34
N TRP A 488 19.00 4.99 -15.00
CA TRP A 488 17.91 4.12 -14.54
C TRP A 488 17.64 2.94 -15.46
N LEU A 489 17.80 3.13 -16.78
CA LEU A 489 17.34 2.23 -17.80
C LEU A 489 18.46 1.94 -18.81
N LEU A 490 18.73 0.68 -19.05
CA LEU A 490 19.51 0.23 -20.20
C LEU A 490 18.60 0.18 -21.44
N PRO A 491 19.19 0.36 -22.65
CA PRO A 491 18.47 0.14 -23.91
C PRO A 491 17.89 -1.29 -23.95
N ASP A 492 16.75 -1.44 -24.63
CA ASP A 492 16.21 -2.77 -24.92
C ASP A 492 17.21 -3.50 -25.82
N HIS A 493 18.01 -4.39 -25.24
CA HIS A 493 18.74 -5.37 -26.04
C HIS A 493 17.71 -6.34 -26.58
N ALA A 494 17.54 -6.40 -27.91
CA ALA A 494 16.75 -7.44 -28.53
C ALA A 494 17.20 -8.78 -27.91
N ARG A 495 16.24 -9.53 -27.36
CA ARG A 495 16.51 -10.94 -27.00
C ARG A 495 17.18 -11.57 -28.23
N PRO A 496 18.32 -12.25 -28.09
CA PRO A 496 18.80 -13.04 -29.22
C PRO A 496 17.64 -13.95 -29.62
N ASP A 497 17.20 -13.84 -30.90
CA ASP A 497 16.18 -14.68 -31.47
C ASP A 497 16.54 -16.13 -31.13
N THR A 498 15.74 -16.73 -30.25
CA THR A 498 15.70 -18.18 -30.17
C THR A 498 14.91 -18.60 -31.40
N ASP A 499 15.63 -18.79 -32.52
CA ASP A 499 15.11 -19.40 -33.73
C ASP A 499 14.29 -20.64 -33.34
N PRO A 500 13.04 -20.76 -33.80
CA PRO A 500 12.32 -22.01 -33.71
C PRO A 500 13.10 -23.01 -34.58
N LYS A 501 13.64 -24.05 -33.96
CA LYS A 501 14.21 -25.19 -34.73
C LYS A 501 13.21 -25.67 -35.78
N PRO A 502 13.62 -25.82 -37.04
CA PRO A 502 12.74 -26.37 -38.05
C PRO A 502 12.36 -27.80 -37.68
N ALA A 503 11.14 -28.20 -38.08
CA ALA A 503 10.42 -29.44 -37.81
C ALA A 503 11.21 -30.73 -38.12
#